data_98d9add60a7b0ce53dcc99d675d2302e
#
_entry.id   98d9add60a7b0ce53dcc99d675d2302e
#
_cell.length_a   1.000
_cell.length_b   1.000
_cell.length_c   1.000
_cell.angle_alpha   90.00
_cell.angle_beta   90.00
_cell.angle_gamma   90.00
#
_symmetry.space_group_name_H-M   'P 1'
#
loop_
_entity.id
_entity.type
_entity.pdbx_description
1 polymer ?
#
loop_
_entity_poly.entity_id
_entity_poly.type
_entity_poly.pdbx_seq_one_letter_code
_entity_poly.pdbx_strand_id
1 'polypeptide(L)'
;MGTTPRKPRRLALWQLVLLGAVRAVQGLIVYPLRRMWRSPDPIDAYGLNHLTSVAGDALLAISLADSIFFHVPVAESRLRVALFLGLTVLPLALAGPLIVPILDRAGPRRSVTFGAAAGRCLLALFLAPQLDSNLLFPIVLLMLVLSKIHGLVKNGLTMAYASKEEGLMRANARLGRIAVAGAIGAAPVGFVALKAFGGAGPIYTAALVYGTSALCTIRLPHPGRLAEPPHVRANVATRGRIPQLAMPAMGAIGIRAAGGFLLFLMAFALRDAQVAPWIFALVAGAGITGTFLADIVAPTLRTQAREEAVVIACVCSAGIGALVAAELFRAPLLAIYALTAGAAAEFARLAFASLMQRYAPEGALGRVFVRYEVLFQGAWVIGAFVPVLLPISFREGMVGLTVFYGALAATYVWRARARRREVRPGSDGAEDPQHDPGPEPPPAAPA
;
A
#
# COMPACT_ATOMS: atom_id res chain seq x y z
N MET A 1 14.16 17.25 -68.33
CA MET A 1 14.71 16.67 -67.09
C MET A 1 13.57 16.40 -66.13
N GLY A 2 13.11 15.14 -66.14
CA GLY A 2 11.96 14.72 -65.30
C GLY A 2 12.46 14.20 -63.96
N THR A 3 12.05 14.85 -62.91
CA THR A 3 12.27 14.39 -61.53
C THR A 3 11.20 13.36 -61.18
N THR A 4 11.58 12.08 -61.14
CA THR A 4 10.73 11.00 -60.64
C THR A 4 10.42 11.19 -59.16
N PRO A 5 9.16 11.17 -58.70
CA PRO A 5 8.80 11.26 -57.29
C PRO A 5 9.27 10.01 -56.56
N ARG A 6 10.13 10.18 -55.53
CA ARG A 6 10.54 9.08 -54.65
C ARG A 6 9.31 8.55 -53.90
N LYS A 7 8.95 7.30 -54.13
CA LYS A 7 7.93 6.59 -53.36
C LYS A 7 8.28 6.64 -51.87
N PRO A 8 7.31 6.96 -50.96
CA PRO A 8 7.54 6.95 -49.54
C PRO A 8 7.92 5.53 -49.10
N ARG A 9 9.08 5.39 -48.45
CA ARG A 9 9.50 4.12 -47.84
C ARG A 9 8.46 3.71 -46.80
N ARG A 10 7.72 2.64 -47.04
CA ARG A 10 6.84 2.01 -46.06
C ARG A 10 7.72 1.44 -44.98
N LEU A 11 7.59 1.96 -43.72
CA LEU A 11 8.26 1.40 -42.55
C LEU A 11 7.80 -0.06 -42.38
N ALA A 12 8.71 -0.96 -42.09
CA ALA A 12 8.39 -2.35 -41.77
C ALA A 12 7.59 -2.42 -40.45
N LEU A 13 6.71 -3.41 -40.31
CA LEU A 13 5.81 -3.54 -39.17
C LEU A 13 6.56 -3.47 -37.82
N TRP A 14 7.74 -4.12 -37.74
CA TRP A 14 8.59 -4.09 -36.57
C TRP A 14 9.14 -2.67 -36.24
N GLN A 15 9.38 -1.83 -37.27
CA GLN A 15 9.81 -0.43 -37.08
C GLN A 15 8.68 0.42 -36.53
N LEU A 16 7.42 0.16 -36.96
CA LEU A 16 6.24 0.84 -36.42
C LEU A 16 5.98 0.44 -34.95
N VAL A 17 6.14 -0.85 -34.63
CA VAL A 17 6.04 -1.37 -33.26
C VAL A 17 7.14 -0.77 -32.37
N LEU A 18 8.38 -0.73 -32.87
CA LEU A 18 9.51 -0.14 -32.14
C LEU A 18 9.30 1.36 -31.89
N LEU A 19 8.88 2.11 -32.91
CA LEU A 19 8.55 3.53 -32.79
C LEU A 19 7.39 3.77 -31.83
N GLY A 20 6.36 2.92 -31.87
CA GLY A 20 5.24 2.94 -30.93
C GLY A 20 5.70 2.70 -29.50
N ALA A 21 6.54 1.68 -29.26
CA ALA A 21 7.11 1.38 -27.96
C ALA A 21 8.01 2.53 -27.43
N VAL A 22 8.88 3.09 -28.28
CA VAL A 22 9.73 4.23 -27.93
C VAL A 22 8.89 5.47 -27.57
N ARG A 23 7.84 5.77 -28.34
CA ARG A 23 6.92 6.88 -28.05
C ARG A 23 6.14 6.65 -26.76
N ALA A 24 5.70 5.42 -26.52
CA ALA A 24 5.03 5.07 -25.26
C ALA A 24 5.98 5.24 -24.06
N VAL A 25 7.21 4.77 -24.15
CA VAL A 25 8.24 4.95 -23.09
C VAL A 25 8.54 6.45 -22.90
N GLN A 26 8.69 7.20 -23.98
CA GLN A 26 8.93 8.65 -23.90
C GLN A 26 7.74 9.38 -23.25
N GLY A 27 6.50 9.07 -23.66
CA GLY A 27 5.30 9.71 -23.13
C GLY A 27 4.97 9.32 -21.68
N LEU A 28 5.09 8.04 -21.37
CA LEU A 28 4.67 7.49 -20.07
C LEU A 28 5.74 7.60 -19.00
N ILE A 29 7.02 7.58 -19.37
CA ILE A 29 8.13 7.54 -18.41
C ILE A 29 9.01 8.78 -18.51
N VAL A 30 9.61 9.04 -19.69
CA VAL A 30 10.63 10.08 -19.82
C VAL A 30 10.07 11.50 -19.63
N TYR A 31 8.92 11.77 -20.22
CA TYR A 31 8.29 13.10 -20.13
C TYR A 31 7.83 13.46 -18.71
N PRO A 32 7.10 12.59 -17.97
CA PRO A 32 6.75 12.85 -16.58
C PRO A 32 7.98 13.00 -15.68
N LEU A 33 9.00 12.14 -15.83
CA LEU A 33 10.25 12.24 -15.06
C LEU A 33 10.98 13.57 -15.33
N ARG A 34 11.07 13.98 -16.60
CA ARG A 34 11.70 15.23 -17.00
C ARG A 34 10.94 16.45 -16.48
N ARG A 35 9.59 16.37 -16.47
CA ARG A 35 8.72 17.39 -15.89
C ARG A 35 8.94 17.50 -14.38
N MET A 36 8.92 16.37 -13.66
CA MET A 36 9.17 16.35 -12.21
C MET A 36 10.57 16.84 -11.86
N TRP A 37 11.57 16.50 -12.69
CA TRP A 37 12.96 16.97 -12.50
C TRP A 37 13.11 18.49 -12.65
N ARG A 38 12.31 19.12 -13.50
CA ARG A 38 12.32 20.56 -13.78
C ARG A 38 11.32 21.37 -12.95
N SER A 39 10.42 20.67 -12.27
CA SER A 39 9.38 21.31 -11.46
C SER A 39 10.00 22.01 -10.24
N PRO A 40 9.61 23.24 -9.94
CA PRO A 40 9.99 23.93 -8.72
C PRO A 40 9.22 23.42 -7.48
N ASP A 41 8.17 22.60 -7.68
CA ASP A 41 7.32 22.06 -6.62
C ASP A 41 8.10 21.03 -5.77
N PRO A 42 8.23 21.25 -4.44
CA PRO A 42 8.90 20.32 -3.53
C PRO A 42 8.33 18.91 -3.56
N ILE A 43 7.02 18.75 -3.80
CA ILE A 43 6.37 17.45 -3.87
C ILE A 43 6.82 16.65 -5.10
N ASP A 44 7.11 17.32 -6.22
CA ASP A 44 7.65 16.69 -7.43
C ASP A 44 9.09 16.21 -7.23
N ALA A 45 9.93 17.04 -6.62
CA ALA A 45 11.30 16.66 -6.29
C ALA A 45 11.32 15.45 -5.35
N TYR A 46 10.41 15.43 -4.36
CA TYR A 46 10.25 14.30 -3.47
C TYR A 46 9.65 13.07 -4.19
N GLY A 47 8.76 13.29 -5.13
CA GLY A 47 8.18 12.23 -5.97
C GLY A 47 9.24 11.44 -6.73
N LEU A 48 10.28 12.10 -7.27
CA LEU A 48 11.41 11.42 -7.92
C LEU A 48 12.22 10.55 -6.94
N ASN A 49 12.50 11.07 -5.74
CA ASN A 49 13.15 10.28 -4.70
C ASN A 49 12.31 9.06 -4.31
N HIS A 50 11.00 9.24 -4.18
CA HIS A 50 10.08 8.16 -3.83
C HIS A 50 9.95 7.12 -4.93
N LEU A 51 9.85 7.54 -6.20
CA LEU A 51 9.81 6.65 -7.37
C LEU A 51 11.03 5.73 -7.42
N THR A 52 12.22 6.32 -7.32
CA THR A 52 13.48 5.55 -7.37
C THR A 52 13.63 4.65 -6.15
N SER A 53 13.20 5.10 -4.97
CA SER A 53 13.18 4.26 -3.76
C SER A 53 12.32 3.01 -3.93
N VAL A 54 11.08 3.18 -4.43
CA VAL A 54 10.15 2.05 -4.65
C VAL A 54 10.60 1.16 -5.80
N ALA A 55 11.17 1.72 -6.86
CA ALA A 55 11.76 0.95 -7.96
C ALA A 55 12.90 0.05 -7.45
N GLY A 56 13.77 0.55 -6.57
CA GLY A 56 14.81 -0.23 -5.92
C GLY A 56 14.25 -1.36 -5.05
N ASP A 57 13.19 -1.10 -4.29
CA ASP A 57 12.52 -2.12 -3.46
C ASP A 57 11.90 -3.22 -4.34
N ALA A 58 11.33 -2.87 -5.51
CA ALA A 58 10.80 -3.84 -6.48
C ALA A 58 11.90 -4.71 -7.11
N LEU A 59 13.04 -4.12 -7.48
CA LEU A 59 14.18 -4.86 -8.02
C LEU A 59 14.76 -5.84 -6.98
N LEU A 60 14.88 -5.41 -5.73
CA LEU A 60 15.28 -6.28 -4.62
C LEU A 60 14.30 -7.44 -4.46
N ALA A 61 13.00 -7.19 -4.51
CA ALA A 61 11.98 -8.22 -4.39
C ALA A 61 12.06 -9.26 -5.52
N ILE A 62 12.36 -8.84 -6.76
CA ILE A 62 12.56 -9.75 -7.90
C ILE A 62 13.73 -10.70 -7.64
N SER A 63 14.87 -10.18 -7.19
CA SER A 63 16.04 -11.00 -6.88
C SER A 63 15.78 -11.97 -5.73
N LEU A 64 15.16 -11.51 -4.65
CA LEU A 64 14.83 -12.36 -3.50
C LEU A 64 13.80 -13.44 -3.86
N ALA A 65 12.81 -13.12 -4.71
CA ALA A 65 11.87 -14.10 -5.22
C ALA A 65 12.58 -15.19 -6.03
N ASP A 66 13.53 -14.81 -6.86
CA ASP A 66 14.35 -15.77 -7.61
C ASP A 66 15.16 -16.67 -6.67
N SER A 67 15.96 -16.09 -5.78
CA SER A 67 16.89 -16.82 -4.91
C SER A 67 16.18 -17.64 -3.82
N ILE A 68 15.10 -17.11 -3.21
CA ILE A 68 14.45 -17.74 -2.06
C ILE A 68 13.32 -18.68 -2.48
N PHE A 69 12.62 -18.37 -3.58
CA PHE A 69 11.39 -19.05 -3.93
C PHE A 69 11.53 -19.97 -5.15
N PHE A 70 12.17 -19.53 -6.24
CA PHE A 70 12.18 -20.29 -7.48
C PHE A 70 13.34 -21.30 -7.63
N HIS A 71 14.50 -21.05 -7.01
CA HIS A 71 15.67 -21.92 -7.16
C HIS A 71 15.83 -23.02 -6.11
N VAL A 72 14.93 -23.11 -5.14
CA VAL A 72 14.99 -24.12 -4.07
C VAL A 72 13.78 -25.05 -4.09
N PRO A 73 13.86 -26.30 -3.57
CA PRO A 73 12.73 -27.20 -3.44
C PRO A 73 11.58 -26.56 -2.65
N VAL A 74 10.31 -26.97 -2.93
CA VAL A 74 9.12 -26.33 -2.33
C VAL A 74 9.17 -26.35 -0.80
N ALA A 75 9.56 -27.48 -0.18
CA ALA A 75 9.65 -27.59 1.27
C ALA A 75 10.68 -26.62 1.87
N GLU A 76 11.86 -26.52 1.26
CA GLU A 76 12.90 -25.60 1.71
C GLU A 76 12.54 -24.14 1.45
N SER A 77 11.85 -23.86 0.33
CA SER A 77 11.38 -22.49 0.04
C SER A 77 10.34 -22.03 1.05
N ARG A 78 9.47 -22.91 1.56
CA ARG A 78 8.50 -22.57 2.61
C ARG A 78 9.20 -22.09 3.89
N LEU A 79 10.24 -22.79 4.33
CA LEU A 79 11.02 -22.37 5.49
C LEU A 79 11.75 -21.04 5.26
N ARG A 80 12.41 -20.86 4.12
CA ARG A 80 13.10 -19.60 3.77
C ARG A 80 12.13 -18.44 3.66
N VAL A 81 10.94 -18.65 3.08
CA VAL A 81 9.87 -17.66 3.03
C VAL A 81 9.33 -17.36 4.42
N ALA A 82 9.16 -18.36 5.30
CA ALA A 82 8.74 -18.15 6.68
C ALA A 82 9.76 -17.28 7.45
N LEU A 83 11.05 -17.56 7.31
CA LEU A 83 12.13 -16.76 7.88
C LEU A 83 12.10 -15.31 7.34
N PHE A 84 11.93 -15.16 6.03
CA PHE A 84 11.81 -13.84 5.40
C PHE A 84 10.59 -13.06 5.91
N LEU A 85 9.42 -13.72 6.03
CA LEU A 85 8.22 -13.11 6.61
C LEU A 85 8.44 -12.69 8.07
N GLY A 86 9.06 -13.56 8.88
CA GLY A 86 9.47 -13.22 10.24
C GLY A 86 10.38 -11.99 10.28
N LEU A 87 11.32 -11.95 9.34
CA LEU A 87 12.23 -10.82 9.16
C LEU A 87 11.51 -9.52 8.77
N THR A 88 10.36 -9.57 8.09
CA THR A 88 9.59 -8.35 7.72
C THR A 88 8.84 -7.73 8.90
N VAL A 89 8.56 -8.50 9.95
CA VAL A 89 7.91 -8.00 11.19
C VAL A 89 8.94 -7.32 12.10
N LEU A 90 10.14 -7.86 12.19
CA LEU A 90 11.18 -7.39 13.08
C LEU A 90 11.54 -5.89 12.89
N PRO A 91 11.63 -5.36 11.65
CA PRO A 91 11.85 -3.93 11.44
C PRO A 91 10.79 -3.02 12.03
N LEU A 92 9.53 -3.47 12.07
CA LEU A 92 8.44 -2.69 12.68
C LEU A 92 8.57 -2.63 14.19
N ALA A 93 8.99 -3.73 14.83
CA ALA A 93 9.23 -3.79 16.25
C ALA A 93 10.44 -2.94 16.65
N LEU A 94 11.48 -2.92 15.82
CA LEU A 94 12.72 -2.17 16.06
C LEU A 94 12.60 -0.70 15.63
N ALA A 95 11.90 -0.42 14.52
CA ALA A 95 11.79 0.92 13.96
C ALA A 95 10.96 1.88 14.86
N GLY A 96 9.92 1.39 15.51
CA GLY A 96 9.09 2.20 16.39
C GLY A 96 9.90 2.94 17.46
N PRO A 97 10.57 2.25 18.38
CA PRO A 97 11.33 2.89 19.45
C PRO A 97 12.57 3.65 18.96
N LEU A 98 13.19 3.25 17.85
CA LEU A 98 14.38 3.91 17.30
C LEU A 98 14.05 5.18 16.50
N ILE A 99 12.92 5.21 15.80
CA ILE A 99 12.62 6.24 14.80
C ILE A 99 11.69 7.31 15.33
N VAL A 100 10.76 6.96 16.25
CA VAL A 100 9.85 7.95 16.85
C VAL A 100 10.63 9.12 17.48
N PRO A 101 11.70 8.91 18.28
CA PRO A 101 12.48 10.03 18.83
C PRO A 101 13.22 10.86 17.76
N ILE A 102 13.56 10.25 16.61
CA ILE A 102 14.25 10.94 15.51
C ILE A 102 13.24 11.77 14.69
N LEU A 103 12.01 11.26 14.53
CA LEU A 103 10.94 11.97 13.81
C LEU A 103 10.31 13.09 14.62
N ASP A 104 10.26 12.95 15.96
CA ASP A 104 9.74 13.98 16.87
C ASP A 104 10.69 15.19 16.97
N ARG A 105 11.97 15.02 16.63
CA ARG A 105 12.92 16.14 16.52
C ARG A 105 12.70 16.78 15.15
N ALA A 106 12.07 17.93 15.13
CA ALA A 106 11.87 18.74 13.94
C ALA A 106 13.23 19.14 13.32
N GLY A 107 13.72 18.41 12.32
CA GLY A 107 14.96 18.82 11.67
C GLY A 107 15.54 17.85 10.63
N PRO A 108 15.95 16.63 10.96
CA PRO A 108 16.83 15.86 10.08
C PRO A 108 16.12 15.00 9.02
N ARG A 109 14.81 15.26 8.70
CA ARG A 109 14.03 14.41 7.78
C ARG A 109 14.71 14.20 6.42
N ARG A 110 15.35 15.26 5.88
CA ARG A 110 16.12 15.17 4.63
C ARG A 110 17.36 14.27 4.80
N SER A 111 18.13 14.47 5.87
CA SER A 111 19.34 13.66 6.14
C SER A 111 18.99 12.19 6.40
N VAL A 112 17.88 11.93 7.09
CA VAL A 112 17.39 10.55 7.30
C VAL A 112 16.98 9.91 5.98
N THR A 113 16.30 10.64 5.08
CA THR A 113 15.94 10.15 3.75
C THR A 113 17.19 9.82 2.93
N PHE A 114 18.19 10.72 2.97
CA PHE A 114 19.48 10.47 2.31
C PHE A 114 20.18 9.23 2.89
N GLY A 115 20.31 9.15 4.21
CA GLY A 115 20.96 8.02 4.89
C GLY A 115 20.25 6.69 4.60
N ALA A 116 18.93 6.67 4.58
CA ALA A 116 18.15 5.49 4.24
C ALA A 116 18.35 5.04 2.78
N ALA A 117 18.44 5.96 1.83
CA ALA A 117 18.70 5.65 0.42
C ALA A 117 20.17 5.21 0.20
N ALA A 118 21.13 5.96 0.72
CA ALA A 118 22.56 5.65 0.61
C ALA A 118 22.91 4.31 1.31
N GLY A 119 22.35 4.10 2.50
CA GLY A 119 22.52 2.84 3.24
C GLY A 119 21.99 1.64 2.45
N ARG A 120 20.79 1.74 1.81
CA ARG A 120 20.26 0.67 0.94
C ARG A 120 21.12 0.46 -0.30
N CYS A 121 21.68 1.54 -0.89
CA CYS A 121 22.63 1.41 -2.00
C CYS A 121 23.86 0.58 -1.61
N LEU A 122 24.50 0.91 -0.49
CA LEU A 122 25.67 0.19 0.01
C LEU A 122 25.33 -1.25 0.38
N LEU A 123 24.22 -1.48 1.07
CA LEU A 123 23.77 -2.82 1.44
C LEU A 123 23.43 -3.67 0.22
N ALA A 124 22.87 -3.09 -0.84
CA ALA A 124 22.61 -3.81 -2.09
C ALA A 124 23.90 -4.25 -2.76
N LEU A 125 24.92 -3.38 -2.81
CA LEU A 125 26.24 -3.78 -3.33
C LEU A 125 26.85 -4.91 -2.51
N PHE A 126 26.66 -4.91 -1.19
CA PHE A 126 27.16 -5.95 -0.31
C PHE A 126 26.34 -7.25 -0.39
N LEU A 127 25.03 -7.15 -0.67
CA LEU A 127 24.12 -8.28 -0.79
C LEU A 127 24.35 -9.10 -2.08
N ALA A 128 24.68 -8.44 -3.19
CA ALA A 128 24.77 -9.08 -4.49
C ALA A 128 25.64 -10.35 -4.52
N PRO A 129 26.86 -10.38 -3.91
CA PRO A 129 27.69 -11.58 -3.85
C PRO A 129 27.27 -12.56 -2.73
N GLN A 130 26.28 -12.23 -1.90
CA GLN A 130 25.91 -13.00 -0.71
C GLN A 130 24.56 -13.72 -0.81
N LEU A 131 24.01 -13.84 -2.03
CA LEU A 131 22.66 -14.41 -2.24
C LEU A 131 22.52 -15.86 -1.75
N ASP A 132 23.60 -16.64 -1.83
CA ASP A 132 23.63 -18.05 -1.42
C ASP A 132 24.13 -18.23 0.02
N SER A 133 24.49 -17.14 0.69
CA SER A 133 25.03 -17.20 2.06
C SER A 133 23.98 -16.85 3.12
N ASN A 134 24.20 -17.29 4.36
CA ASN A 134 23.36 -16.92 5.51
C ASN A 134 23.39 -15.42 5.83
N LEU A 135 24.37 -14.67 5.29
CA LEU A 135 24.45 -13.21 5.41
C LEU A 135 23.33 -12.49 4.63
N LEU A 136 22.66 -13.17 3.69
CA LEU A 136 21.49 -12.65 2.99
C LEU A 136 20.45 -12.12 3.99
N PHE A 137 20.11 -12.89 5.02
CA PHE A 137 19.03 -12.55 5.96
C PHE A 137 19.32 -11.27 6.78
N PRO A 138 20.47 -11.10 7.46
CA PRO A 138 20.73 -9.87 8.21
C PRO A 138 20.90 -8.65 7.31
N ILE A 139 21.48 -8.80 6.10
CA ILE A 139 21.59 -7.68 5.17
C ILE A 139 20.21 -7.24 4.69
N VAL A 140 19.36 -8.18 4.28
CA VAL A 140 17.97 -7.91 3.87
C VAL A 140 17.17 -7.30 5.02
N LEU A 141 17.32 -7.80 6.25
CA LEU A 141 16.70 -7.19 7.44
C LEU A 141 17.05 -5.71 7.55
N LEU A 142 18.33 -5.37 7.43
CA LEU A 142 18.77 -3.97 7.54
C LEU A 142 18.23 -3.12 6.38
N MET A 143 18.16 -3.67 5.16
CA MET A 143 17.52 -3.00 4.01
C MET A 143 16.04 -2.75 4.26
N LEU A 144 15.32 -3.72 4.83
CA LEU A 144 13.90 -3.59 5.19
C LEU A 144 13.70 -2.54 6.30
N VAL A 145 14.58 -2.48 7.30
CA VAL A 145 14.57 -1.41 8.33
C VAL A 145 14.70 -0.05 7.66
N LEU A 146 15.67 0.13 6.77
CA LEU A 146 15.88 1.39 6.07
C LEU A 146 14.71 1.75 5.13
N SER A 147 14.07 0.76 4.50
CA SER A 147 12.84 0.97 3.70
C SER A 147 11.68 1.45 4.58
N LYS A 148 11.50 0.87 5.78
CA LYS A 148 10.48 1.34 6.74
C LYS A 148 10.78 2.74 7.26
N ILE A 149 12.03 3.07 7.52
CA ILE A 149 12.47 4.44 7.87
C ILE A 149 12.09 5.42 6.76
N HIS A 150 12.38 5.09 5.50
CA HIS A 150 11.99 5.90 4.35
C HIS A 150 10.48 6.12 4.29
N GLY A 151 9.68 5.06 4.48
CA GLY A 151 8.22 5.14 4.50
C GLY A 151 7.65 6.03 5.62
N LEU A 152 8.23 5.98 6.81
CA LEU A 152 7.82 6.83 7.94
C LEU A 152 8.16 8.30 7.69
N VAL A 153 9.37 8.58 7.20
CA VAL A 153 9.80 9.94 6.87
C VAL A 153 8.97 10.52 5.71
N LYS A 154 8.53 9.68 4.76
CA LYS A 154 7.63 10.05 3.68
C LYS A 154 6.40 10.81 4.19
N ASN A 155 5.73 10.28 5.19
CA ASN A 155 4.52 10.90 5.72
C ASN A 155 4.79 12.31 6.27
N GLY A 156 5.92 12.48 6.98
CA GLY A 156 6.33 13.78 7.50
C GLY A 156 6.75 14.78 6.41
N LEU A 157 7.46 14.32 5.37
CA LEU A 157 7.85 15.16 4.24
C LEU A 157 6.64 15.53 3.37
N THR A 158 5.68 14.61 3.17
CA THR A 158 4.44 14.90 2.45
C THR A 158 3.67 16.03 3.13
N MET A 159 3.56 16.01 4.46
CA MET A 159 2.92 17.11 5.21
C MET A 159 3.66 18.45 5.06
N ALA A 160 5.00 18.40 4.98
CA ALA A 160 5.81 19.62 4.86
C ALA A 160 5.82 20.19 3.43
N TYR A 161 5.69 19.34 2.41
CA TYR A 161 5.82 19.73 1.01
C TYR A 161 4.48 19.91 0.28
N ALA A 162 3.38 19.32 0.79
CA ALA A 162 2.06 19.50 0.19
C ALA A 162 1.61 20.96 0.34
N SER A 163 1.20 21.57 -0.76
CA SER A 163 0.63 22.91 -0.74
C SER A 163 -0.75 22.90 -0.04
N LYS A 164 -1.13 24.04 0.54
CA LYS A 164 -2.47 24.17 1.16
C LYS A 164 -3.60 23.98 0.12
N GLU A 165 -3.34 24.34 -1.13
CA GLU A 165 -4.29 24.22 -2.24
C GLU A 165 -4.47 22.78 -2.72
N GLU A 166 -3.38 21.98 -2.79
CA GLU A 166 -3.43 20.59 -3.20
C GLU A 166 -4.03 19.70 -2.09
N GLY A 167 -3.72 19.97 -0.86
CA GLY A 167 -4.15 19.21 0.31
C GLY A 167 -3.44 17.84 0.42
N LEU A 168 -3.34 17.33 1.65
CA LEU A 168 -2.62 16.10 1.98
C LEU A 168 -3.14 14.84 1.26
N MET A 169 -4.44 14.76 1.02
CA MET A 169 -5.05 13.60 0.37
C MET A 169 -4.60 13.47 -1.08
N ARG A 170 -4.60 14.60 -1.83
CA ARG A 170 -4.16 14.61 -3.23
C ARG A 170 -2.66 14.36 -3.35
N ALA A 171 -1.85 14.96 -2.47
CA ALA A 171 -0.42 14.74 -2.41
C ALA A 171 -0.07 13.26 -2.14
N ASN A 172 -0.74 12.62 -1.18
CA ASN A 172 -0.57 11.19 -0.90
C ASN A 172 -1.00 10.30 -2.08
N ALA A 173 -2.14 10.59 -2.71
CA ALA A 173 -2.60 9.86 -3.89
C ALA A 173 -1.62 10.01 -5.07
N ARG A 174 -1.04 11.21 -5.26
CA ARG A 174 -0.01 11.46 -6.26
C ARG A 174 1.25 10.63 -6.01
N LEU A 175 1.75 10.61 -4.77
CA LEU A 175 2.88 9.78 -4.38
C LEU A 175 2.57 8.28 -4.50
N GLY A 176 1.35 7.85 -4.22
CA GLY A 176 0.89 6.47 -4.45
C GLY A 176 1.00 6.06 -5.91
N ARG A 177 0.48 6.88 -6.84
CA ARG A 177 0.62 6.63 -8.28
C ARG A 177 2.07 6.60 -8.75
N ILE A 178 2.92 7.49 -8.23
CA ILE A 178 4.36 7.53 -8.50
C ILE A 178 5.03 6.23 -8.01
N ALA A 179 4.65 5.74 -6.83
CA ALA A 179 5.17 4.48 -6.29
C ALA A 179 4.82 3.29 -7.20
N VAL A 180 3.56 3.18 -7.62
CA VAL A 180 3.11 2.12 -8.53
C VAL A 180 3.83 2.20 -9.87
N ALA A 181 4.00 3.41 -10.44
CA ALA A 181 4.74 3.61 -11.66
C ALA A 181 6.21 3.19 -11.53
N GLY A 182 6.83 3.48 -10.38
CA GLY A 182 8.20 3.04 -10.06
C GLY A 182 8.33 1.52 -10.00
N ALA A 183 7.40 0.85 -9.32
CA ALA A 183 7.40 -0.62 -9.20
C ALA A 183 7.16 -1.31 -10.54
N ILE A 184 6.18 -0.86 -11.32
CA ILE A 184 5.87 -1.40 -12.66
C ILE A 184 7.03 -1.14 -13.63
N GLY A 185 7.60 0.07 -13.61
CA GLY A 185 8.73 0.42 -14.49
C GLY A 185 10.00 -0.36 -14.16
N ALA A 186 10.20 -0.74 -12.90
CA ALA A 186 11.33 -1.56 -12.47
C ALA A 186 11.20 -3.04 -12.90
N ALA A 187 9.99 -3.58 -13.02
CA ALA A 187 9.78 -4.99 -13.30
C ALA A 187 10.45 -5.50 -14.59
N PRO A 188 10.27 -4.88 -15.77
CA PRO A 188 10.93 -5.33 -16.99
C PRO A 188 12.46 -5.17 -16.91
N VAL A 189 12.95 -4.11 -16.28
CA VAL A 189 14.39 -3.87 -16.09
C VAL A 189 14.98 -4.96 -15.19
N GLY A 190 14.31 -5.27 -14.08
CA GLY A 190 14.70 -6.34 -13.17
C GLY A 190 14.69 -7.71 -13.82
N PHE A 191 13.69 -8.00 -14.66
CA PHE A 191 13.62 -9.26 -15.40
C PHE A 191 14.75 -9.40 -16.41
N VAL A 192 15.07 -8.35 -17.17
CA VAL A 192 16.20 -8.34 -18.11
C VAL A 192 17.53 -8.52 -17.35
N ALA A 193 17.73 -7.80 -16.25
CA ALA A 193 18.90 -7.92 -15.40
C ALA A 193 19.05 -9.34 -14.81
N LEU A 194 17.94 -9.95 -14.39
CA LEU A 194 17.88 -11.32 -13.88
C LEU A 194 18.30 -12.33 -14.96
N LYS A 195 17.82 -12.17 -16.19
CA LYS A 195 18.18 -13.05 -17.32
C LYS A 195 19.62 -12.90 -17.76
N ALA A 196 20.17 -11.70 -17.68
CA ALA A 196 21.52 -11.40 -18.13
C ALA A 196 22.61 -11.77 -17.10
N PHE A 197 22.32 -11.57 -15.80
CA PHE A 197 23.32 -11.64 -14.74
C PHE A 197 22.87 -12.50 -13.53
N GLY A 198 21.80 -13.30 -13.67
CA GLY A 198 21.26 -14.08 -12.57
C GLY A 198 20.67 -13.22 -11.44
N GLY A 199 20.44 -13.81 -10.27
CA GLY A 199 19.87 -13.14 -9.10
C GLY A 199 20.60 -11.87 -8.65
N ALA A 200 21.89 -11.76 -8.88
CA ALA A 200 22.67 -10.58 -8.54
C ALA A 200 22.38 -9.37 -9.45
N GLY A 201 21.92 -9.60 -10.69
CA GLY A 201 21.65 -8.55 -11.67
C GLY A 201 20.64 -7.51 -11.17
N PRO A 202 19.44 -7.91 -10.73
CA PRO A 202 18.45 -6.98 -10.17
C PRO A 202 18.98 -6.23 -8.94
N ILE A 203 19.85 -6.85 -8.10
CA ILE A 203 20.41 -6.19 -6.91
C ILE A 203 21.41 -5.10 -7.30
N TYR A 204 22.31 -5.33 -8.25
CA TYR A 204 23.18 -4.26 -8.75
C TYR A 204 22.40 -3.12 -9.39
N THR A 205 21.30 -3.45 -10.10
CA THR A 205 20.41 -2.44 -10.65
C THR A 205 19.69 -1.67 -9.52
N ALA A 206 19.27 -2.37 -8.47
CA ALA A 206 18.68 -1.73 -7.27
C ALA A 206 19.66 -0.79 -6.58
N ALA A 207 20.94 -1.16 -6.49
CA ALA A 207 21.98 -0.31 -5.92
C ALA A 207 22.11 1.02 -6.69
N LEU A 208 22.13 0.98 -8.04
CA LEU A 208 22.14 2.17 -8.88
C LEU A 208 20.89 3.04 -8.64
N VAL A 209 19.72 2.42 -8.54
CA VAL A 209 18.45 3.12 -8.35
C VAL A 209 18.36 3.73 -6.94
N TYR A 210 18.83 3.06 -5.90
CA TYR A 210 18.94 3.62 -4.55
C TYR A 210 19.98 4.76 -4.49
N GLY A 211 21.10 4.63 -5.20
CA GLY A 211 22.09 5.71 -5.34
C GLY A 211 21.47 6.96 -5.99
N THR A 212 20.68 6.78 -7.06
CA THR A 212 19.91 7.87 -7.68
C THR A 212 18.90 8.48 -6.71
N SER A 213 18.24 7.65 -5.88
CA SER A 213 17.34 8.14 -4.83
C SER A 213 18.07 9.01 -3.81
N ALA A 214 19.27 8.59 -3.38
CA ALA A 214 20.12 9.40 -2.49
C ALA A 214 20.49 10.74 -3.14
N LEU A 215 20.89 10.75 -4.41
CA LEU A 215 21.21 11.98 -5.15
C LEU A 215 20.00 12.91 -5.29
N CYS A 216 18.80 12.36 -5.56
CA CYS A 216 17.57 13.14 -5.61
C CYS A 216 17.27 13.85 -4.28
N THR A 217 17.69 13.26 -3.14
CA THR A 217 17.48 13.84 -1.82
C THR A 217 18.27 15.17 -1.64
N ILE A 218 19.40 15.33 -2.33
CA ILE A 218 20.23 16.54 -2.25
C ILE A 218 19.45 17.76 -2.76
N ARG A 219 18.50 17.57 -3.68
CA ARG A 219 17.65 18.64 -4.25
C ARG A 219 16.45 19.00 -3.39
N LEU A 220 16.12 18.20 -2.39
CA LEU A 220 14.96 18.47 -1.54
C LEU A 220 15.20 19.76 -0.73
N PRO A 221 14.24 20.69 -0.72
CA PRO A 221 14.32 21.86 0.14
C PRO A 221 14.28 21.47 1.62
N HIS A 222 14.81 22.33 2.48
CA HIS A 222 14.79 22.07 3.92
C HIS A 222 13.36 22.23 4.45
N PRO A 223 12.77 21.20 5.07
CA PRO A 223 11.38 21.24 5.54
C PRO A 223 11.12 22.37 6.56
N GLY A 224 12.09 22.69 7.41
CA GLY A 224 11.98 23.73 8.42
C GLY A 224 11.83 25.18 7.88
N ARG A 225 12.03 25.38 6.57
CA ARG A 225 11.75 26.67 5.90
C ARG A 225 10.34 26.78 5.35
N LEU A 226 9.60 25.66 5.26
CA LEU A 226 8.31 25.56 4.58
C LEU A 226 7.12 25.41 5.53
N ALA A 227 7.31 24.88 6.72
CA ALA A 227 6.28 24.79 7.74
C ALA A 227 6.91 24.67 9.13
N GLU A 228 6.60 25.61 10.03
CA GLU A 228 6.64 25.32 11.46
C GLU A 228 5.49 24.33 11.75
N PRO A 229 5.78 23.11 12.25
CA PRO A 229 4.71 22.29 12.78
C PRO A 229 4.14 23.06 13.99
N PRO A 230 2.82 23.17 14.14
CA PRO A 230 2.24 23.72 15.34
C PRO A 230 2.85 22.94 16.51
N HIS A 231 3.41 23.64 17.49
CA HIS A 231 3.91 23.05 18.74
C HIS A 231 2.72 22.52 19.55
N VAL A 232 2.13 21.43 19.09
CA VAL A 232 1.14 20.71 19.86
C VAL A 232 1.92 19.95 20.93
N ARG A 233 1.92 20.51 22.13
CA ARG A 233 2.43 19.85 23.34
C ARG A 233 1.87 18.45 23.41
N ALA A 234 2.76 17.46 23.41
CA ALA A 234 2.49 16.03 23.31
C ALA A 234 1.82 15.44 24.57
N ASN A 235 0.90 16.15 25.21
CA ASN A 235 0.22 15.73 26.44
C ASN A 235 -1.17 15.11 26.23
N VAL A 236 -1.58 14.87 24.99
CA VAL A 236 -2.82 14.10 24.76
C VAL A 236 -2.48 12.61 24.86
N ALA A 237 -2.84 12.02 25.97
CA ALA A 237 -2.75 10.58 26.21
C ALA A 237 -3.63 9.82 25.18
N THR A 238 -3.10 9.55 23.99
CA THR A 238 -3.78 8.76 22.93
C THR A 238 -3.70 7.25 23.18
N ARG A 239 -3.66 6.84 24.47
CA ARG A 239 -3.77 5.43 24.87
C ARG A 239 -5.21 4.88 24.68
N GLY A 240 -6.21 5.74 24.43
CA GLY A 240 -7.59 5.34 24.24
C GLY A 240 -7.86 4.71 22.87
N ARG A 241 -8.76 3.72 22.83
CA ARG A 241 -9.38 3.26 21.59
C ARG A 241 -10.30 4.38 21.07
N ILE A 242 -10.25 4.68 19.79
CA ILE A 242 -11.20 5.56 19.13
C ILE A 242 -12.39 4.67 18.70
N PRO A 243 -13.55 4.74 19.40
CA PRO A 243 -14.65 3.78 19.18
C PRO A 243 -15.18 3.80 17.74
N GLN A 244 -15.12 4.97 17.09
CA GLN A 244 -15.58 5.18 15.71
C GLN A 244 -14.71 4.43 14.69
N LEU A 245 -13.43 4.22 14.99
CA LEU A 245 -12.50 3.50 14.12
C LEU A 245 -12.51 1.99 14.34
N ALA A 246 -13.08 1.50 15.45
CA ALA A 246 -12.95 0.09 15.84
C ALA A 246 -13.51 -0.89 14.81
N MET A 247 -14.69 -0.60 14.24
CA MET A 247 -15.31 -1.47 13.23
C MET A 247 -14.65 -1.37 11.86
N PRO A 248 -14.45 -0.15 11.29
CA PRO A 248 -13.71 -0.03 10.04
C PRO A 248 -12.30 -0.61 10.12
N ALA A 249 -11.61 -0.45 11.26
CA ALA A 249 -10.30 -1.04 11.48
C ALA A 249 -10.33 -2.57 11.42
N MET A 250 -11.33 -3.21 12.02
CA MET A 250 -11.50 -4.66 11.98
C MET A 250 -11.65 -5.15 10.52
N GLY A 251 -12.47 -4.47 9.71
CA GLY A 251 -12.61 -4.77 8.29
C GLY A 251 -11.31 -4.59 7.51
N ALA A 252 -10.64 -3.46 7.70
CA ALA A 252 -9.38 -3.17 7.01
C ALA A 252 -8.24 -4.12 7.44
N ILE A 253 -8.14 -4.46 8.72
CA ILE A 253 -7.19 -5.45 9.26
C ILE A 253 -7.47 -6.83 8.66
N GLY A 254 -8.75 -7.23 8.59
CA GLY A 254 -9.16 -8.51 7.99
C GLY A 254 -8.79 -8.60 6.52
N ILE A 255 -9.05 -7.55 5.72
CA ILE A 255 -8.67 -7.49 4.31
C ILE A 255 -7.14 -7.56 4.16
N ARG A 256 -6.37 -6.93 5.05
CA ARG A 256 -4.91 -7.01 5.04
C ARG A 256 -4.39 -8.42 5.34
N ALA A 257 -4.96 -9.10 6.33
CA ALA A 257 -4.64 -10.50 6.64
C ALA A 257 -4.96 -11.41 5.46
N ALA A 258 -6.15 -11.26 4.88
CA ALA A 258 -6.56 -11.99 3.69
C ALA A 258 -5.66 -11.73 2.49
N GLY A 259 -5.16 -10.51 2.31
CA GLY A 259 -4.22 -10.16 1.24
C GLY A 259 -2.88 -10.89 1.36
N GLY A 260 -2.33 -10.98 2.58
CA GLY A 260 -1.13 -11.78 2.86
C GLY A 260 -1.35 -13.27 2.61
N PHE A 261 -2.45 -13.81 3.12
CA PHE A 261 -2.84 -15.20 2.88
C PHE A 261 -2.99 -15.50 1.38
N LEU A 262 -3.74 -14.69 0.65
CA LEU A 262 -4.01 -14.88 -0.78
C LEU A 262 -2.73 -14.85 -1.61
N LEU A 263 -1.82 -13.92 -1.34
CA LEU A 263 -0.56 -13.80 -2.09
C LEU A 263 0.24 -15.10 -2.04
N PHE A 264 0.44 -15.67 -0.86
CA PHE A 264 1.25 -16.88 -0.71
C PHE A 264 0.48 -18.15 -1.08
N LEU A 265 -0.83 -18.21 -0.83
CA LEU A 265 -1.66 -19.31 -1.33
C LEU A 265 -1.58 -19.39 -2.86
N MET A 266 -1.76 -18.28 -3.57
CA MET A 266 -1.64 -18.20 -5.02
C MET A 266 -0.24 -18.58 -5.50
N ALA A 267 0.80 -18.04 -4.85
CA ALA A 267 2.18 -18.31 -5.22
C ALA A 267 2.51 -19.80 -5.12
N PHE A 268 2.15 -20.46 -4.02
CA PHE A 268 2.40 -21.89 -3.85
C PHE A 268 1.51 -22.74 -4.76
N ALA A 269 0.21 -22.42 -4.89
CA ALA A 269 -0.70 -23.15 -5.75
C ALA A 269 -0.29 -23.12 -7.23
N LEU A 270 0.12 -21.96 -7.74
CA LEU A 270 0.63 -21.82 -9.10
C LEU A 270 1.95 -22.59 -9.29
N ARG A 271 2.80 -22.58 -8.27
CA ARG A 271 4.06 -23.33 -8.29
C ARG A 271 3.84 -24.83 -8.26
N ASP A 272 2.98 -25.33 -7.39
CA ASP A 272 2.63 -26.76 -7.28
C ASP A 272 1.96 -27.28 -8.57
N ALA A 273 1.16 -26.43 -9.23
CA ALA A 273 0.55 -26.71 -10.52
C ALA A 273 1.55 -26.62 -11.70
N GLN A 274 2.82 -26.30 -11.45
CA GLN A 274 3.89 -26.20 -12.47
C GLN A 274 3.52 -25.30 -13.65
N VAL A 275 2.76 -24.22 -13.40
CA VAL A 275 2.34 -23.29 -14.45
C VAL A 275 3.51 -22.46 -14.98
N ALA A 276 3.38 -21.98 -16.22
CA ALA A 276 4.41 -21.16 -16.84
C ALA A 276 4.66 -19.86 -16.02
N PRO A 277 5.92 -19.40 -15.89
CA PRO A 277 6.28 -18.23 -15.07
C PRO A 277 5.51 -16.94 -15.42
N TRP A 278 5.08 -16.77 -16.67
CA TRP A 278 4.31 -15.60 -17.09
C TRP A 278 2.92 -15.53 -16.42
N ILE A 279 2.35 -16.68 -15.98
CA ILE A 279 1.07 -16.72 -15.26
C ILE A 279 1.22 -16.10 -13.86
N PHE A 280 2.36 -16.31 -13.19
CA PHE A 280 2.67 -15.60 -11.93
C PHE A 280 2.67 -14.08 -12.16
N ALA A 281 3.36 -13.63 -13.22
CA ALA A 281 3.41 -12.22 -13.56
C ALA A 281 2.01 -11.66 -13.91
N LEU A 282 1.18 -12.43 -14.61
CA LEU A 282 -0.19 -12.05 -14.94
C LEU A 282 -1.04 -11.86 -13.67
N VAL A 283 -1.04 -12.83 -12.76
CA VAL A 283 -1.84 -12.76 -11.52
C VAL A 283 -1.36 -11.67 -10.59
N ALA A 284 -0.05 -11.55 -10.38
CA ALA A 284 0.55 -10.50 -9.56
C ALA A 284 0.31 -9.11 -10.18
N GLY A 285 0.51 -8.98 -11.49
CA GLY A 285 0.27 -7.76 -12.24
C GLY A 285 -1.21 -7.33 -12.21
N ALA A 286 -2.14 -8.28 -12.29
CA ALA A 286 -3.57 -8.00 -12.15
C ALA A 286 -3.89 -7.42 -10.77
N GLY A 287 -3.34 -7.97 -9.69
CA GLY A 287 -3.52 -7.44 -8.34
C GLY A 287 -3.01 -6.01 -8.19
N ILE A 288 -1.81 -5.72 -8.70
CA ILE A 288 -1.23 -4.37 -8.71
C ILE A 288 -2.09 -3.42 -9.55
N THR A 289 -2.57 -3.87 -10.72
CA THR A 289 -3.45 -3.08 -11.58
C THR A 289 -4.76 -2.74 -10.87
N GLY A 290 -5.34 -3.69 -10.13
CA GLY A 290 -6.54 -3.46 -9.31
C GLY A 290 -6.33 -2.36 -8.27
N THR A 291 -5.21 -2.41 -7.54
CA THR A 291 -4.81 -1.36 -6.59
C THR A 291 -4.71 0.01 -7.28
N PHE A 292 -4.04 0.05 -8.43
CA PHE A 292 -3.87 1.30 -9.21
C PHE A 292 -5.20 1.87 -9.72
N LEU A 293 -6.08 1.02 -10.22
CA LEU A 293 -7.42 1.43 -10.67
C LEU A 293 -8.24 2.00 -9.51
N ALA A 294 -8.15 1.39 -8.33
CA ALA A 294 -8.82 1.91 -7.13
C ALA A 294 -8.30 3.30 -6.74
N ASP A 295 -6.99 3.56 -6.82
CA ASP A 295 -6.41 4.89 -6.58
C ASP A 295 -6.93 5.96 -7.55
N ILE A 296 -7.21 5.57 -8.81
CA ILE A 296 -7.77 6.48 -9.82
C ILE A 296 -9.26 6.72 -9.59
N VAL A 297 -10.02 5.67 -9.26
CA VAL A 297 -11.48 5.72 -9.15
C VAL A 297 -11.93 6.29 -7.80
N ALA A 298 -11.23 6.00 -6.70
CA ALA A 298 -11.64 6.43 -5.36
C ALA A 298 -11.93 7.94 -5.23
N PRO A 299 -11.13 8.86 -5.81
CA PRO A 299 -11.43 10.29 -5.76
C PRO A 299 -12.67 10.73 -6.53
N THR A 300 -13.14 9.90 -7.49
CA THR A 300 -14.33 10.18 -8.31
C THR A 300 -15.61 9.69 -7.65
N LEU A 301 -15.51 8.75 -6.70
CA LEU A 301 -16.65 8.31 -5.90
C LEU A 301 -17.05 9.45 -5.00
N ARG A 302 -18.17 10.10 -5.36
CA ARG A 302 -18.73 11.19 -4.57
C ARG A 302 -19.03 10.73 -3.15
N THR A 303 -18.70 11.57 -2.19
CA THR A 303 -18.73 11.45 -0.73
C THR A 303 -20.10 11.09 -0.09
N GLN A 304 -21.07 10.60 -0.81
CA GLN A 304 -22.36 10.19 -0.27
C GLN A 304 -22.38 8.75 0.29
N ALA A 305 -21.45 7.90 -0.14
CA ALA A 305 -21.30 6.60 0.50
C ALA A 305 -20.51 6.78 1.81
N ARG A 306 -21.11 6.36 2.93
CA ARG A 306 -20.39 6.32 4.21
C ARG A 306 -19.17 5.44 4.01
N GLU A 307 -17.98 5.93 4.38
CA GLU A 307 -16.71 5.20 4.23
C GLU A 307 -16.78 3.79 4.86
N GLU A 308 -17.57 3.63 5.92
CA GLU A 308 -17.88 2.34 6.53
C GLU A 308 -18.57 1.37 5.55
N ALA A 309 -19.49 1.87 4.71
CA ALA A 309 -20.16 1.06 3.70
C ALA A 309 -19.19 0.59 2.60
N VAL A 310 -18.21 1.41 2.27
CA VAL A 310 -17.14 1.01 1.33
C VAL A 310 -16.33 -0.15 1.89
N VAL A 311 -15.91 -0.10 3.16
CA VAL A 311 -15.15 -1.20 3.79
C VAL A 311 -15.95 -2.50 3.78
N ILE A 312 -17.25 -2.46 4.15
CA ILE A 312 -18.07 -3.68 4.16
C ILE A 312 -18.31 -4.22 2.74
N ALA A 313 -18.52 -3.34 1.76
CA ALA A 313 -18.66 -3.74 0.36
C ALA A 313 -17.38 -4.43 -0.16
N CYS A 314 -16.20 -3.93 0.22
CA CYS A 314 -14.92 -4.56 -0.10
C CYS A 314 -14.78 -5.96 0.53
N VAL A 315 -15.20 -6.12 1.80
CA VAL A 315 -15.21 -7.43 2.47
C VAL A 315 -16.14 -8.41 1.74
N CYS A 316 -17.35 -7.99 1.41
CA CYS A 316 -18.33 -8.84 0.73
C CYS A 316 -17.87 -9.21 -0.69
N SER A 317 -17.39 -8.25 -1.47
CA SER A 317 -16.92 -8.49 -2.84
C SER A 317 -15.71 -9.44 -2.88
N ALA A 318 -14.77 -9.27 -1.95
CA ALA A 318 -13.61 -10.15 -1.83
C ALA A 318 -14.03 -11.58 -1.42
N GLY A 319 -15.02 -11.71 -0.52
CA GLY A 319 -15.56 -13.01 -0.12
C GLY A 319 -16.29 -13.74 -1.25
N ILE A 320 -17.13 -13.04 -2.01
CA ILE A 320 -17.80 -13.60 -3.19
C ILE A 320 -16.77 -14.02 -4.24
N GLY A 321 -15.78 -13.18 -4.51
CA GLY A 321 -14.69 -13.49 -5.45
C GLY A 321 -13.90 -14.73 -5.01
N ALA A 322 -13.63 -14.89 -3.71
CA ALA A 322 -12.96 -16.07 -3.17
C ALA A 322 -13.79 -17.36 -3.38
N LEU A 323 -15.11 -17.30 -3.17
CA LEU A 323 -16.01 -18.42 -3.40
C LEU A 323 -15.99 -18.87 -4.87
N VAL A 324 -16.08 -17.92 -5.79
CA VAL A 324 -16.03 -18.19 -7.24
C VAL A 324 -14.68 -18.79 -7.64
N ALA A 325 -13.58 -18.24 -7.10
CA ALA A 325 -12.23 -18.71 -7.41
C ALA A 325 -11.94 -20.11 -6.81
N ALA A 326 -12.62 -20.51 -5.73
CA ALA A 326 -12.48 -21.84 -5.12
C ALA A 326 -12.84 -22.98 -6.07
N GLU A 327 -13.81 -22.75 -6.96
CA GLU A 327 -14.32 -23.75 -7.90
C GLU A 327 -13.62 -23.71 -9.27
N LEU A 328 -12.92 -22.61 -9.59
CA LEU A 328 -12.42 -22.34 -10.94
C LEU A 328 -10.93 -21.96 -10.92
N PHE A 329 -10.06 -22.96 -10.80
CA PHE A 329 -8.60 -22.78 -10.90
C PHE A 329 -8.17 -22.60 -12.36
N ARG A 330 -8.43 -21.40 -12.93
CA ARG A 330 -8.02 -21.03 -14.29
C ARG A 330 -7.32 -19.68 -14.28
N ALA A 331 -6.19 -19.56 -14.99
CA ALA A 331 -5.35 -18.36 -14.99
C ALA A 331 -6.11 -17.04 -15.24
N PRO A 332 -7.04 -16.93 -16.22
CA PRO A 332 -7.79 -15.68 -16.39
C PRO A 332 -8.68 -15.32 -15.19
N LEU A 333 -9.33 -16.32 -14.58
CA LEU A 333 -10.20 -16.10 -13.42
C LEU A 333 -9.40 -15.74 -12.17
N LEU A 334 -8.24 -16.35 -11.98
CA LEU A 334 -7.31 -16.00 -10.91
C LEU A 334 -6.79 -14.56 -11.09
N ALA A 335 -6.51 -14.14 -12.31
CA ALA A 335 -6.12 -12.75 -12.60
C ALA A 335 -7.27 -11.77 -12.33
N ILE A 336 -8.51 -12.09 -12.72
CA ILE A 336 -9.70 -11.27 -12.41
C ILE A 336 -9.91 -11.18 -10.89
N TYR A 337 -9.79 -12.30 -10.20
CA TYR A 337 -9.91 -12.30 -8.74
C TYR A 337 -8.79 -11.49 -8.07
N ALA A 338 -7.54 -11.64 -8.50
CA ALA A 338 -6.44 -10.85 -7.99
C ALA A 338 -6.64 -9.35 -8.22
N LEU A 339 -7.13 -8.95 -9.41
CA LEU A 339 -7.48 -7.57 -9.73
C LEU A 339 -8.56 -7.02 -8.79
N THR A 340 -9.65 -7.76 -8.61
CA THR A 340 -10.77 -7.32 -7.74
C THR A 340 -10.36 -7.30 -6.26
N ALA A 341 -9.56 -8.27 -5.80
CA ALA A 341 -9.03 -8.31 -4.44
C ALA A 341 -8.06 -7.15 -4.17
N GLY A 342 -7.18 -6.84 -5.13
CA GLY A 342 -6.28 -5.69 -5.06
C GLY A 342 -7.04 -4.37 -5.00
N ALA A 343 -8.06 -4.19 -5.83
CA ALA A 343 -8.94 -3.02 -5.81
C ALA A 343 -9.70 -2.90 -4.47
N ALA A 344 -10.26 -4.00 -3.96
CA ALA A 344 -10.97 -4.00 -2.68
C ALA A 344 -10.06 -3.64 -1.52
N ALA A 345 -8.83 -4.16 -1.50
CA ALA A 345 -7.83 -3.85 -0.47
C ALA A 345 -7.47 -2.36 -0.48
N GLU A 346 -7.33 -1.76 -1.66
CA GLU A 346 -6.99 -0.35 -1.80
C GLU A 346 -8.16 0.57 -1.45
N PHE A 347 -9.37 0.27 -1.90
CA PHE A 347 -10.56 1.03 -1.49
C PHE A 347 -10.77 1.00 0.02
N ALA A 348 -10.60 -0.16 0.67
CA ALA A 348 -10.70 -0.28 2.14
C ALA A 348 -9.61 0.55 2.84
N ARG A 349 -8.39 0.57 2.32
CA ARG A 349 -7.27 1.37 2.83
C ARG A 349 -7.57 2.88 2.74
N LEU A 350 -8.06 3.34 1.60
CA LEU A 350 -8.39 4.75 1.36
C LEU A 350 -9.57 5.20 2.23
N ALA A 351 -10.63 4.39 2.32
CA ALA A 351 -11.78 4.66 3.17
C ALA A 351 -11.37 4.74 4.65
N PHE A 352 -10.53 3.80 5.11
CA PHE A 352 -10.05 3.82 6.49
C PHE A 352 -9.12 5.02 6.78
N ALA A 353 -8.26 5.40 5.82
CA ALA A 353 -7.42 6.60 5.95
C ALA A 353 -8.27 7.88 6.08
N SER A 354 -9.37 7.99 5.33
CA SER A 354 -10.33 9.09 5.45
C SER A 354 -10.99 9.13 6.83
N LEU A 355 -11.42 7.97 7.35
CA LEU A 355 -11.99 7.86 8.71
C LEU A 355 -10.97 8.25 9.80
N MET A 356 -9.70 7.84 9.65
CA MET A 356 -8.65 8.26 10.58
C MET A 356 -8.46 9.77 10.59
N GLN A 357 -8.46 10.41 9.43
CA GLN A 357 -8.34 11.87 9.32
C GLN A 357 -9.51 12.61 9.97
N ARG A 358 -10.72 12.02 9.91
CA ARG A 358 -11.95 12.58 10.49
C ARG A 358 -12.02 12.44 12.01
N TYR A 359 -11.61 11.30 12.55
CA TYR A 359 -11.84 10.95 13.95
C TYR A 359 -10.59 10.98 14.83
N ALA A 360 -9.39 11.16 14.25
CA ALA A 360 -8.18 11.30 15.05
C ALA A 360 -8.18 12.65 15.79
N PRO A 361 -7.80 12.67 17.09
CA PRO A 361 -7.66 13.93 17.82
C PRO A 361 -6.61 14.84 17.18
N GLU A 362 -6.81 16.15 17.29
CA GLU A 362 -5.86 17.13 16.79
C GLU A 362 -4.46 16.89 17.37
N GLY A 363 -3.44 16.92 16.51
CA GLY A 363 -2.04 16.65 16.89
C GLY A 363 -1.70 15.17 17.15
N ALA A 364 -2.68 14.24 17.11
CA ALA A 364 -2.44 12.81 17.33
C ALA A 364 -2.49 11.96 16.05
N LEU A 365 -2.85 12.55 14.89
CA LEU A 365 -3.05 11.84 13.62
C LEU A 365 -1.85 10.96 13.24
N GLY A 366 -0.64 11.48 13.40
CA GLY A 366 0.58 10.71 13.07
C GLY A 366 0.74 9.45 13.92
N ARG A 367 0.46 9.54 15.24
CA ARG A 367 0.55 8.39 16.16
C ARG A 367 -0.55 7.36 15.89
N VAL A 368 -1.77 7.82 15.62
CA VAL A 368 -2.89 6.96 15.24
C VAL A 368 -2.56 6.23 13.95
N PHE A 369 -2.02 6.92 12.95
CA PHE A 369 -1.62 6.35 11.67
C PHE A 369 -0.54 5.27 11.84
N VAL A 370 0.54 5.55 12.58
CA VAL A 370 1.62 4.57 12.85
C VAL A 370 1.07 3.34 13.55
N ARG A 371 0.18 3.52 14.55
CA ARG A 371 -0.43 2.39 15.28
C ARG A 371 -1.21 1.46 14.34
N TYR A 372 -2.06 2.00 13.47
CA TYR A 372 -2.84 1.18 12.55
C TYR A 372 -1.97 0.59 11.44
N GLU A 373 -0.94 1.29 10.97
CA GLU A 373 0.02 0.74 10.00
C GLU A 373 0.75 -0.50 10.55
N VAL A 374 1.16 -0.45 11.83
CA VAL A 374 1.74 -1.62 12.51
C VAL A 374 0.75 -2.79 12.57
N LEU A 375 -0.52 -2.52 12.91
CA LEU A 375 -1.57 -3.54 12.95
C LEU A 375 -1.84 -4.14 11.57
N PHE A 376 -1.89 -3.31 10.52
CA PHE A 376 -2.09 -3.77 9.15
C PHE A 376 -0.94 -4.63 8.64
N GLN A 377 0.29 -4.22 8.93
CA GLN A 377 1.46 -5.00 8.54
C GLN A 377 1.53 -6.32 9.32
N GLY A 378 1.27 -6.30 10.63
CA GLY A 378 1.20 -7.51 11.43
C GLY A 378 0.12 -8.47 10.94
N ALA A 379 -1.08 -7.96 10.64
CA ALA A 379 -2.17 -8.77 10.11
C ALA A 379 -1.81 -9.39 8.75
N TRP A 380 -1.20 -8.61 7.85
CA TRP A 380 -0.73 -9.11 6.56
C TRP A 380 0.25 -10.26 6.71
N VAL A 381 1.22 -10.12 7.61
CA VAL A 381 2.23 -11.15 7.87
C VAL A 381 1.61 -12.39 8.52
N ILE A 382 0.72 -12.22 9.49
CA ILE A 382 -0.01 -13.36 10.13
C ILE A 382 -0.80 -14.12 9.06
N GLY A 383 -1.52 -13.41 8.19
CA GLY A 383 -2.23 -14.04 7.07
C GLY A 383 -1.30 -14.79 6.13
N ALA A 384 -0.15 -14.21 5.79
CA ALA A 384 0.85 -14.82 4.92
C ALA A 384 1.48 -16.08 5.52
N PHE A 385 1.68 -16.13 6.83
CA PHE A 385 2.23 -17.31 7.51
C PHE A 385 1.36 -18.55 7.38
N VAL A 386 0.05 -18.41 7.28
CA VAL A 386 -0.87 -19.57 7.24
C VAL A 386 -0.56 -20.50 6.06
N PRO A 387 -0.58 -20.06 4.77
CA PRO A 387 -0.26 -20.93 3.65
C PRO A 387 1.24 -21.27 3.54
N VAL A 388 2.12 -20.51 4.20
CA VAL A 388 3.56 -20.82 4.24
C VAL A 388 3.84 -21.99 5.18
N LEU A 389 3.21 -22.01 6.36
CA LEU A 389 3.44 -23.04 7.38
C LEU A 389 2.57 -24.28 7.17
N LEU A 390 1.35 -24.11 6.66
CA LEU A 390 0.39 -25.19 6.47
C LEU A 390 0.33 -25.56 4.97
N PRO A 391 0.48 -26.84 4.61
CA PRO A 391 0.33 -27.30 3.23
C PRO A 391 -1.16 -27.38 2.84
N ILE A 392 -1.79 -26.22 2.68
CA ILE A 392 -3.21 -26.09 2.34
C ILE A 392 -3.35 -26.12 0.82
N SER A 393 -4.28 -26.91 0.29
CA SER A 393 -4.62 -26.91 -1.13
C SER A 393 -5.27 -25.57 -1.52
N PHE A 394 -5.19 -25.21 -2.80
CA PHE A 394 -5.79 -23.96 -3.30
C PHE A 394 -7.27 -23.86 -2.94
N ARG A 395 -8.06 -24.92 -3.18
CA ARG A 395 -9.51 -24.96 -2.94
C ARG A 395 -9.82 -24.78 -1.44
N GLU A 396 -9.14 -25.51 -0.57
CA GLU A 396 -9.30 -25.38 0.89
C GLU A 396 -8.98 -23.95 1.36
N GLY A 397 -7.89 -23.37 0.85
CA GLY A 397 -7.49 -22.01 1.16
C GLY A 397 -8.54 -20.99 0.72
N MET A 398 -9.10 -21.13 -0.48
CA MET A 398 -10.12 -20.21 -0.99
C MET A 398 -11.46 -20.35 -0.26
N VAL A 399 -11.87 -21.59 0.11
CA VAL A 399 -13.04 -21.83 0.96
C VAL A 399 -12.81 -21.23 2.35
N GLY A 400 -11.64 -21.43 2.95
CA GLY A 400 -11.27 -20.83 4.22
C GLY A 400 -11.33 -19.31 4.18
N LEU A 401 -10.86 -18.70 3.09
CA LEU A 401 -10.91 -17.25 2.86
C LEU A 401 -12.37 -16.76 2.72
N THR A 402 -13.23 -17.51 2.04
CA THR A 402 -14.66 -17.22 1.92
C THR A 402 -15.35 -17.23 3.29
N VAL A 403 -15.08 -18.25 4.11
CA VAL A 403 -15.61 -18.33 5.49
C VAL A 403 -15.09 -17.18 6.34
N PHE A 404 -13.82 -16.85 6.22
CA PHE A 404 -13.20 -15.72 6.94
C PHE A 404 -13.88 -14.39 6.60
N TYR A 405 -14.07 -14.09 5.31
CA TYR A 405 -14.78 -12.87 4.90
C TYR A 405 -16.25 -12.88 5.32
N GLY A 406 -16.92 -14.04 5.26
CA GLY A 406 -18.28 -14.21 5.74
C GLY A 406 -18.41 -13.92 7.23
N ALA A 407 -17.52 -14.46 8.06
CA ALA A 407 -17.46 -14.20 9.50
C ALA A 407 -17.18 -12.71 9.81
N LEU A 408 -16.27 -12.09 9.04
CA LEU A 408 -15.95 -10.68 9.17
C LEU A 408 -17.16 -9.80 8.83
N ALA A 409 -17.88 -10.09 7.75
CA ALA A 409 -19.12 -9.40 7.36
C ALA A 409 -20.21 -9.57 8.38
N ALA A 410 -20.45 -10.81 8.86
CA ALA A 410 -21.44 -11.10 9.90
C ALA A 410 -21.15 -10.34 11.20
N THR A 411 -19.90 -10.31 11.65
CA THR A 411 -19.47 -9.56 12.83
C THR A 411 -19.72 -8.06 12.66
N TYR A 412 -19.44 -7.55 11.46
CA TYR A 412 -19.68 -6.14 11.13
C TYR A 412 -21.18 -5.81 11.23
N VAL A 413 -22.03 -6.61 10.60
CA VAL A 413 -23.52 -6.43 10.64
C VAL A 413 -24.05 -6.57 12.05
N TRP A 414 -23.58 -7.56 12.81
CA TRP A 414 -24.02 -7.77 14.19
C TRP A 414 -23.70 -6.56 15.08
N ARG A 415 -22.46 -6.06 15.04
CA ARG A 415 -22.06 -4.88 15.80
C ARG A 415 -22.78 -3.60 15.36
N ALA A 416 -23.04 -3.45 14.04
CA ALA A 416 -23.82 -2.31 13.53
C ALA A 416 -25.25 -2.32 14.06
N ARG A 417 -25.87 -3.50 14.15
CA ARG A 417 -27.21 -3.67 14.75
C ARG A 417 -27.22 -3.40 16.26
N ALA A 418 -26.20 -3.87 16.98
CA ALA A 418 -26.07 -3.63 18.41
C ALA A 418 -26.00 -2.12 18.72
N ARG A 419 -25.17 -1.37 18.00
CA ARG A 419 -25.09 0.10 18.15
C ARG A 419 -26.41 0.83 17.86
N ARG A 420 -27.20 0.36 16.89
CA ARG A 420 -28.53 0.95 16.60
C ARG A 420 -29.53 0.72 17.73
N ARG A 421 -29.40 -0.41 18.45
CA ARG A 421 -30.24 -0.70 19.62
C ARG A 421 -29.89 0.17 20.82
N GLU A 422 -28.58 0.43 21.05
CA GLU A 422 -28.09 1.31 22.12
C GLU A 422 -28.48 2.78 21.91
N VAL A 423 -28.61 3.24 20.66
CA VAL A 423 -29.01 4.62 20.30
C VAL A 423 -30.55 4.81 20.32
N ARG A 424 -31.33 3.73 20.45
CA ARG A 424 -32.78 3.78 20.70
C ARG A 424 -33.08 3.31 22.12
N PRO A 425 -32.85 4.10 23.17
CA PRO A 425 -33.43 3.82 24.47
C PRO A 425 -34.89 4.32 24.46
N GLY A 426 -35.86 3.38 24.52
CA GLY A 426 -37.19 3.65 25.06
C GLY A 426 -38.01 4.72 24.39
N SER A 427 -38.53 4.48 23.16
CA SER A 427 -39.71 5.21 22.67
C SER A 427 -41.02 4.46 22.95
N ASP A 428 -40.99 3.37 23.74
CA ASP A 428 -42.19 2.59 24.07
C ASP A 428 -42.60 2.73 25.54
N GLY A 429 -42.48 3.92 26.08
CA GLY A 429 -42.85 4.16 27.50
C GLY A 429 -42.99 5.60 27.94
N ALA A 430 -43.15 6.52 27.02
CA ALA A 430 -43.65 7.85 27.39
C ALA A 430 -45.18 7.86 27.30
N GLU A 431 -45.84 7.38 28.35
CA GLU A 431 -47.17 7.81 28.69
C GLU A 431 -47.16 9.33 28.74
N ASP A 432 -48.09 9.90 27.98
CA ASP A 432 -48.47 11.30 27.91
C ASP A 432 -48.69 11.85 29.33
N PRO A 433 -47.91 12.79 29.89
CA PRO A 433 -48.26 13.45 31.11
C PRO A 433 -49.47 14.34 30.80
N GLN A 434 -50.59 13.95 31.33
CA GLN A 434 -51.86 14.69 31.38
C GLN A 434 -51.63 16.20 31.35
N HIS A 435 -52.19 16.81 30.33
CA HIS A 435 -52.35 18.24 30.18
C HIS A 435 -53.12 18.76 31.37
N ASP A 436 -52.46 19.29 32.38
CA ASP A 436 -53.04 20.08 33.47
C ASP A 436 -53.30 21.49 32.93
N PRO A 437 -54.56 21.90 32.74
CA PRO A 437 -54.86 23.25 32.35
C PRO A 437 -54.62 24.19 33.55
N GLY A 438 -53.47 24.84 33.56
CA GLY A 438 -53.12 25.84 34.55
C GLY A 438 -54.16 26.95 34.67
N PRO A 439 -54.25 27.64 35.83
CA PRO A 439 -55.32 28.56 36.18
C PRO A 439 -55.39 29.76 35.23
N GLU A 440 -56.65 30.10 34.86
CA GLU A 440 -57.03 31.26 34.07
C GLU A 440 -56.44 32.57 34.64
N PRO A 441 -55.97 33.50 33.81
CA PRO A 441 -55.55 34.82 34.26
C PRO A 441 -56.69 35.66 34.70
N PRO A 442 -56.56 36.52 35.75
CA PRO A 442 -57.63 37.38 36.26
C PRO A 442 -58.01 38.44 35.23
N PRO A 443 -59.28 38.88 35.25
CA PRO A 443 -59.80 39.86 34.30
C PRO A 443 -59.16 41.23 34.50
N ALA A 444 -58.94 41.92 33.37
CA ALA A 444 -58.43 43.27 33.33
C ALA A 444 -59.42 44.27 33.97
N ALA A 445 -58.94 45.14 34.86
CA ALA A 445 -59.66 46.24 35.44
C ALA A 445 -59.98 47.32 34.40
N PRO A 446 -61.19 47.97 34.50
CA PRO A 446 -61.57 48.96 33.52
C PRO A 446 -61.04 50.36 33.84
N ALA A 447 -60.79 51.13 32.74
CA ALA A 447 -60.56 52.57 32.53
C ALA A 447 -59.17 53.09 32.84
#